data_b647d5196b149be77d6d23dd50602d63
#
_entry.id   b647d5196b149be77d6d23dd50602d63
#
_cell.length_a   1.000
_cell.length_b   1.000
_cell.length_c   1.000
_cell.angle_alpha   90.00
_cell.angle_beta   90.00
_cell.angle_gamma   90.00
#
_symmetry.space_group_name_H-M   'P 1'
#
loop_
_entity.id
_entity.type
_entity.pdbx_description
1 polymer ?
#
loop_
_entity_poly.entity_id
_entity_poly.type
_entity_poly.pdbx_seq_one_letter_code
_entity_poly.pdbx_strand_id
1 'polypeptide(L)'
;MKKLRFILMLLVTLGVFCACGGEFKPKESSEMPETPPNIYTIVYSRLYEEAAKTVAEAVMEKAGLEFECVAFEKGMELPQYAVIIGDISDGVSETLCKDIARLDFGTRVAGDRVYCYGGCGESVVSAAKYLANALVNKRGIEPDEDYNYFYDNPYSLENATINGIDIGEFTLVYASTENEAKYGDVAEDFKTYLRDNANVRVRAMPSGKPDGEKEILIGIVPNRGIVEGRSEAEFGDFDYEITVSGDKVAIIGGNACAVWQGCMAFAKDIERHDDKAVGDMTLSGSARLVKVSCVGDSITEGGNSSDPHSMTYPVYLQRMLGYDYIVKNHGHSGYSVVFSDEYSYSKSPLYTKAKEFAPDVVIYMLGTNDCNPGQDYKSWDNGNREAAYRADTMRYLNSFREINGDVQIFMSIPPTLCYSTIWPWEEWAARIEKHVSIINREIAEEEGLPIVDMYSWSKNHSEVFKDGLHPYNESYKVYAERVYDEIKDVIITRESFMK
;
A
#
# COMPACT_ATOMS: atom_id res chain seq x y z
N MET A 1 15.95 20.52 -27.71
CA MET A 1 16.53 21.89 -27.63
C MET A 1 15.41 22.89 -27.53
N LYS A 2 15.13 23.42 -26.34
CA LYS A 2 14.56 24.76 -26.12
C LYS A 2 14.67 25.04 -24.62
N LYS A 3 15.66 25.87 -24.27
CA LYS A 3 15.88 26.44 -22.92
C LYS A 3 14.86 27.55 -22.71
N LEU A 4 14.13 27.52 -21.62
CA LEU A 4 13.35 28.68 -21.18
C LEU A 4 14.13 29.36 -20.05
N ARG A 5 14.55 30.60 -20.33
CA ARG A 5 15.19 31.52 -19.37
C ARG A 5 14.10 32.25 -18.61
N PHE A 6 14.17 32.22 -17.28
CA PHE A 6 13.45 33.19 -16.43
C PHE A 6 14.27 34.48 -16.30
N ILE A 7 13.64 35.57 -16.65
CA ILE A 7 14.20 36.93 -16.53
C ILE A 7 13.72 37.47 -15.17
N LEU A 8 14.70 37.83 -14.34
CA LEU A 8 14.51 38.55 -13.09
C LEU A 8 14.38 40.05 -13.44
N MET A 9 13.24 40.67 -13.15
CA MET A 9 13.03 42.10 -13.36
C MET A 9 13.17 42.81 -12.02
N LEU A 10 14.30 43.52 -11.87
CA LEU A 10 14.60 44.42 -10.75
C LEU A 10 13.99 45.79 -11.05
N LEU A 11 13.01 46.23 -10.27
CA LEU A 11 12.50 47.61 -10.33
C LEU A 11 13.11 48.41 -9.19
N VAL A 12 14.03 49.32 -9.59
CA VAL A 12 14.55 50.37 -8.73
C VAL A 12 13.65 51.57 -8.93
N THR A 13 12.98 52.05 -7.88
CA THR A 13 12.34 53.38 -7.88
C THR A 13 13.14 54.34 -7.00
N LEU A 14 13.73 55.32 -7.65
CA LEU A 14 14.31 56.53 -7.01
C LEU A 14 13.19 57.37 -6.40
N GLY A 15 13.28 57.62 -5.10
CA GLY A 15 12.45 58.61 -4.42
C GLY A 15 13.15 59.99 -4.40
N VAL A 16 12.39 60.99 -4.75
CA VAL A 16 12.79 62.38 -4.77
C VAL A 16 12.77 62.95 -3.34
N PHE A 17 13.87 63.56 -2.93
CA PHE A 17 13.98 64.34 -1.69
C PHE A 17 13.21 65.68 -1.84
N CYS A 18 12.33 66.00 -0.90
CA CYS A 18 11.89 67.30 -0.60
C CYS A 18 12.20 67.70 0.84
N ALA A 19 13.09 68.68 1.02
CA ALA A 19 13.52 69.17 2.31
C ALA A 19 12.49 70.12 2.89
N CYS A 20 12.01 69.85 4.12
CA CYS A 20 11.47 70.86 5.01
C CYS A 20 12.09 70.65 6.39
N GLY A 21 12.84 71.69 6.83
CA GLY A 21 13.51 71.73 8.11
C GLY A 21 12.53 71.78 9.28
N GLY A 22 12.73 70.98 10.25
CA GLY A 22 12.14 71.00 11.58
C GLY A 22 13.09 70.37 12.56
N GLU A 23 13.54 71.11 13.57
CA GLU A 23 14.41 70.63 14.62
C GLU A 23 13.79 69.41 15.34
N PHE A 24 14.47 68.30 15.21
CA PHE A 24 14.11 67.07 15.96
C PHE A 24 14.82 67.12 17.32
N LYS A 25 14.05 67.36 18.38
CA LYS A 25 14.50 67.03 19.74
C LYS A 25 14.50 65.53 19.91
N PRO A 26 15.56 64.89 20.44
CA PRO A 26 15.55 63.48 20.74
C PRO A 26 14.52 63.23 21.84
N LYS A 27 13.52 62.42 21.54
CA LYS A 27 12.58 61.88 22.51
C LYS A 27 13.32 60.83 23.32
N GLU A 28 13.24 60.95 24.63
CA GLU A 28 13.76 59.98 25.57
C GLU A 28 13.45 58.53 25.15
N SER A 29 14.41 57.67 25.42
CA SER A 29 14.37 56.23 25.19
C SER A 29 13.04 55.64 25.67
N SER A 30 12.13 55.38 24.74
CA SER A 30 11.12 54.38 24.99
C SER A 30 11.86 53.07 25.09
N GLU A 31 11.75 52.40 26.20
CA GLU A 31 12.13 51.00 26.40
C GLU A 31 11.68 50.26 25.15
N MET A 32 12.63 49.59 24.49
CA MET A 32 12.27 48.63 23.43
C MET A 32 11.30 47.64 24.09
N PRO A 33 10.18 47.33 23.46
CA PRO A 33 9.30 46.29 24.00
C PRO A 33 10.18 45.06 24.20
N GLU A 34 10.14 44.48 25.40
CA GLU A 34 10.78 43.21 25.69
C GLU A 34 10.38 42.27 24.55
N THR A 35 11.38 41.65 23.92
CA THR A 35 11.17 40.66 22.86
C THR A 35 10.17 39.66 23.43
N PRO A 36 9.00 39.42 22.79
CA PRO A 36 8.04 38.48 23.34
C PRO A 36 8.75 37.15 23.53
N PRO A 37 8.46 36.46 24.64
CA PRO A 37 9.14 35.20 24.95
C PRO A 37 8.82 34.21 23.84
N ASN A 38 9.83 33.86 23.06
CA ASN A 38 9.68 32.89 21.99
C ASN A 38 9.49 31.49 22.58
N ILE A 39 8.60 30.72 22.01
CA ILE A 39 8.50 29.28 22.25
C ILE A 39 9.73 28.63 21.61
N TYR A 40 10.50 27.89 22.40
CA TYR A 40 11.67 27.15 21.90
C TYR A 40 11.57 25.66 22.20
N THR A 41 10.43 25.18 22.74
CA THR A 41 10.26 23.81 23.16
C THR A 41 8.99 23.22 22.54
N ILE A 42 9.13 22.04 21.95
CA ILE A 42 8.04 21.20 21.49
C ILE A 42 7.94 20.02 22.43
N VAL A 43 6.83 19.88 23.14
CA VAL A 43 6.54 18.74 24.00
C VAL A 43 5.56 17.83 23.25
N TYR A 44 5.86 16.56 23.13
CA TYR A 44 5.04 15.63 22.36
C TYR A 44 4.78 14.33 23.12
N SER A 45 3.58 13.76 22.92
CA SER A 45 3.32 12.38 23.31
C SER A 45 4.22 11.44 22.49
N ARG A 46 4.81 10.44 23.12
CA ARG A 46 5.84 9.54 22.53
C ARG A 46 5.50 8.95 21.16
N LEU A 47 4.22 8.93 20.79
CA LEU A 47 3.75 8.47 19.49
C LEU A 47 3.99 9.48 18.35
N TYR A 48 4.35 10.74 18.67
CA TYR A 48 4.38 11.84 17.70
C TYR A 48 5.75 12.51 17.55
N GLU A 49 6.83 11.76 17.74
CA GLU A 49 8.21 12.25 17.59
C GLU A 49 8.47 12.85 16.20
N GLU A 50 8.03 12.16 15.14
CA GLU A 50 8.21 12.64 13.76
C GLU A 50 7.38 13.90 13.48
N ALA A 51 6.19 14.03 14.06
CA ALA A 51 5.40 15.26 13.97
C ALA A 51 6.09 16.43 14.67
N ALA A 52 6.71 16.19 15.81
CA ALA A 52 7.50 17.22 16.52
C ALA A 52 8.72 17.67 15.70
N LYS A 53 9.45 16.74 15.11
CA LYS A 53 10.56 17.05 14.19
C LYS A 53 10.10 17.88 12.98
N THR A 54 8.95 17.54 12.37
CA THR A 54 8.36 18.30 11.25
C THR A 54 8.15 19.78 11.60
N VAL A 55 7.64 20.06 12.80
CA VAL A 55 7.46 21.46 13.25
C VAL A 55 8.81 22.13 13.52
N ALA A 56 9.75 21.45 14.20
CA ALA A 56 11.08 21.97 14.50
C ALA A 56 11.87 22.31 13.21
N GLU A 57 11.85 21.40 12.24
CA GLU A 57 12.49 21.60 10.94
C GLU A 57 11.89 22.81 10.18
N ALA A 58 10.58 22.94 10.18
CA ALA A 58 9.90 24.06 9.55
C ALA A 58 10.26 25.40 10.19
N VAL A 59 10.42 25.46 11.51
CA VAL A 59 10.86 26.67 12.22
C VAL A 59 12.33 26.96 11.93
N MET A 60 13.18 25.94 11.90
CA MET A 60 14.60 26.10 11.53
C MET A 60 14.73 26.65 10.11
N GLU A 61 14.00 26.06 9.14
CA GLU A 61 14.05 26.47 7.74
C GLU A 61 13.55 27.92 7.54
N LYS A 62 12.44 28.27 8.21
CA LYS A 62 11.73 29.54 7.97
C LYS A 62 12.21 30.71 8.84
N ALA A 63 12.66 30.42 10.06
CA ALA A 63 13.04 31.45 11.03
C ALA A 63 14.51 31.34 11.51
N GLY A 64 15.23 30.27 11.16
CA GLY A 64 16.61 30.03 11.63
C GLY A 64 16.69 29.78 13.14
N LEU A 65 15.63 29.31 13.78
CA LEU A 65 15.54 29.06 15.21
C LEU A 65 15.58 27.55 15.47
N GLU A 66 16.38 27.15 16.45
CA GLU A 66 16.44 25.78 16.92
C GLU A 66 15.40 25.54 18.01
N PHE A 67 14.60 24.49 17.88
CA PHE A 67 13.58 24.08 18.85
C PHE A 67 13.98 22.76 19.49
N GLU A 68 13.87 22.71 20.82
CA GLU A 68 14.06 21.49 21.59
C GLU A 68 12.79 20.63 21.51
N CYS A 69 12.94 19.38 21.04
CA CYS A 69 11.87 18.39 21.00
C CYS A 69 11.98 17.47 22.22
N VAL A 70 10.97 17.50 23.11
CA VAL A 70 10.97 16.75 24.37
C VAL A 70 9.78 15.79 24.42
N ALA A 71 10.07 14.50 24.55
CA ALA A 71 9.02 13.52 24.79
C ALA A 71 8.40 13.72 26.18
N PHE A 72 7.09 13.79 26.26
CA PHE A 72 6.39 13.94 27.54
C PHE A 72 6.58 12.72 28.43
N GLU A 73 6.90 12.99 29.70
CA GLU A 73 6.94 12.01 30.76
C GLU A 73 5.98 12.39 31.90
N LYS A 74 5.29 11.40 32.46
CA LYS A 74 4.31 11.64 33.53
C LYS A 74 4.97 12.29 34.75
N GLY A 75 4.48 13.46 35.12
CA GLY A 75 5.03 14.25 36.23
C GLY A 75 6.05 15.29 35.81
N MET A 76 6.35 15.41 34.51
CA MET A 76 7.15 16.48 33.95
C MET A 76 6.46 17.83 34.16
N GLU A 77 7.20 18.84 34.61
CA GLU A 77 6.75 20.22 34.60
C GLU A 77 6.82 20.78 33.19
N LEU A 78 5.65 21.20 32.66
CA LEU A 78 5.58 21.70 31.29
C LEU A 78 6.18 23.13 31.22
N PRO A 79 6.99 23.41 30.19
CA PRO A 79 7.44 24.76 29.92
C PRO A 79 6.27 25.74 29.82
N GLN A 80 6.47 26.97 30.29
CA GLN A 80 5.43 28.01 30.20
C GLN A 80 5.04 28.23 28.73
N TYR A 81 6.03 28.38 27.85
CA TYR A 81 5.87 28.53 26.40
C TYR A 81 6.26 27.24 25.72
N ALA A 82 5.31 26.57 25.08
CA ALA A 82 5.56 25.31 24.37
C ALA A 82 4.55 25.05 23.26
N VAL A 83 4.98 24.31 22.25
CA VAL A 83 4.06 23.60 21.35
C VAL A 83 3.81 22.21 21.94
N ILE A 84 2.56 21.85 22.09
CA ILE A 84 2.13 20.55 22.59
C ILE A 84 1.56 19.73 21.43
N ILE A 85 2.09 18.53 21.19
CA ILE A 85 1.66 17.67 20.08
C ILE A 85 1.04 16.36 20.62
N GLY A 86 -0.27 16.20 20.34
CA GLY A 86 -1.08 15.08 20.78
C GLY A 86 -1.50 15.22 22.24
N ASP A 87 -2.20 14.19 22.73
CA ASP A 87 -2.65 14.11 24.13
C ASP A 87 -1.48 13.74 25.06
N ILE A 88 -1.18 14.63 25.99
CA ILE A 88 -0.20 14.43 27.06
C ILE A 88 -0.86 14.40 28.44
N SER A 89 -2.19 14.34 28.49
CA SER A 89 -2.98 14.28 29.75
C SER A 89 -2.74 15.48 30.67
N ASP A 90 -2.58 16.69 30.11
CA ASP A 90 -2.41 17.94 30.87
C ASP A 90 -3.75 18.66 31.14
N GLY A 91 -4.87 18.00 30.86
CA GLY A 91 -6.23 18.51 30.98
C GLY A 91 -6.69 19.34 29.79
N VAL A 92 -5.82 20.10 29.13
CA VAL A 92 -6.12 20.85 27.92
C VAL A 92 -6.05 19.93 26.70
N SER A 93 -4.92 19.27 26.48
CA SER A 93 -4.74 18.33 25.37
C SER A 93 -5.77 17.18 25.43
N GLU A 94 -6.03 16.65 26.64
CA GLU A 94 -7.05 15.63 26.86
C GLU A 94 -8.44 16.13 26.44
N THR A 95 -8.79 17.36 26.79
CA THR A 95 -10.08 17.97 26.42
C THR A 95 -10.20 18.19 24.92
N LEU A 96 -9.13 18.66 24.28
CA LEU A 96 -9.10 18.90 22.82
C LEU A 96 -9.16 17.60 22.00
N CYS A 97 -8.58 16.51 22.50
CA CYS A 97 -8.62 15.19 21.86
C CYS A 97 -9.89 14.40 22.19
N LYS A 98 -10.71 14.85 23.16
CA LYS A 98 -11.92 14.16 23.55
C LYS A 98 -13.03 14.43 22.54
N ASP A 99 -13.74 13.36 22.19
CA ASP A 99 -14.94 13.42 21.33
C ASP A 99 -14.70 14.04 19.93
N ILE A 100 -13.43 14.22 19.52
CA ILE A 100 -13.07 14.66 18.17
C ILE A 100 -13.20 13.49 17.18
N ALA A 101 -13.78 13.74 16.01
CA ALA A 101 -13.91 12.72 14.98
C ALA A 101 -12.52 12.29 14.43
N ARG A 102 -12.43 11.05 13.93
CA ARG A 102 -11.12 10.40 13.68
C ARG A 102 -10.17 11.21 12.81
N LEU A 103 -10.67 11.79 11.71
CA LEU A 103 -9.84 12.52 10.75
C LEU A 103 -9.85 14.03 10.98
N ASP A 104 -10.61 14.50 11.93
CA ASP A 104 -10.59 15.90 12.32
C ASP A 104 -9.31 16.26 13.05
N PHE A 105 -8.85 17.45 12.86
CA PHE A 105 -7.66 17.95 13.53
C PHE A 105 -7.70 19.47 13.71
N GLY A 106 -6.88 19.93 14.63
CA GLY A 106 -6.77 21.37 14.82
C GLY A 106 -5.51 21.79 15.53
N THR A 107 -5.33 23.10 15.52
CA THR A 107 -4.38 23.79 16.38
C THR A 107 -5.12 24.75 17.27
N ARG A 108 -4.71 24.88 18.53
CA ARG A 108 -5.37 25.73 19.51
C ARG A 108 -4.36 26.43 20.40
N VAL A 109 -4.51 27.74 20.56
CA VAL A 109 -3.80 28.50 21.56
C VAL A 109 -4.57 28.44 22.87
N ALA A 110 -3.91 28.02 23.95
CA ALA A 110 -4.46 28.02 25.30
C ALA A 110 -3.38 28.51 26.29
N GLY A 111 -3.59 29.72 26.83
CA GLY A 111 -2.56 30.43 27.60
C GLY A 111 -1.33 30.72 26.72
N ASP A 112 -0.17 30.37 27.23
CA ASP A 112 1.11 30.59 26.58
C ASP A 112 1.56 29.39 25.72
N ARG A 113 0.65 28.47 25.35
CA ARG A 113 0.95 27.24 24.58
C ARG A 113 0.11 27.11 23.35
N VAL A 114 0.68 26.43 22.35
CA VAL A 114 0.00 26.04 21.10
C VAL A 114 -0.16 24.53 21.10
N TYR A 115 -1.37 24.04 20.94
CA TYR A 115 -1.69 22.61 20.92
C TYR A 115 -1.98 22.17 19.49
N CYS A 116 -1.36 21.06 19.07
CA CYS A 116 -1.70 20.30 17.86
C CYS A 116 -2.45 19.04 18.28
N TYR A 117 -3.68 18.88 17.84
CA TYR A 117 -4.56 17.80 18.27
C TYR A 117 -5.33 17.19 17.11
N GLY A 118 -5.86 15.98 17.30
CA GLY A 118 -6.62 15.26 16.27
C GLY A 118 -7.22 13.98 16.82
N GLY A 119 -8.19 13.42 16.10
CA GLY A 119 -8.91 12.22 16.48
C GLY A 119 -8.12 10.91 16.32
N CYS A 120 -7.00 10.95 15.62
CA CYS A 120 -6.06 9.82 15.46
C CYS A 120 -4.63 10.31 15.19
N GLY A 121 -3.68 9.37 15.13
CA GLY A 121 -2.28 9.70 14.89
C GLY A 121 -2.03 10.48 13.60
N GLU A 122 -2.68 10.09 12.51
CA GLU A 122 -2.56 10.78 11.22
C GLU A 122 -3.10 12.21 11.26
N SER A 123 -4.23 12.41 11.94
CA SER A 123 -4.82 13.75 12.08
C SER A 123 -4.00 14.65 13.00
N VAL A 124 -3.36 14.12 14.06
CA VAL A 124 -2.38 14.87 14.88
C VAL A 124 -1.17 15.29 14.03
N VAL A 125 -0.64 14.40 13.18
CA VAL A 125 0.43 14.74 12.23
C VAL A 125 -0.02 15.83 11.26
N SER A 126 -1.27 15.79 10.81
CA SER A 126 -1.85 16.83 9.93
C SER A 126 -1.94 18.17 10.64
N ALA A 127 -2.32 18.19 11.92
CA ALA A 127 -2.30 19.41 12.74
C ALA A 127 -0.89 20.00 12.87
N ALA A 128 0.12 19.18 13.11
CA ALA A 128 1.51 19.60 13.18
C ALA A 128 2.01 20.18 11.83
N LYS A 129 1.67 19.54 10.71
CA LYS A 129 1.98 20.04 9.36
C LYS A 129 1.27 21.36 9.07
N TYR A 130 0.02 21.51 9.50
CA TYR A 130 -0.70 22.78 9.38
C TYR A 130 0.01 23.88 10.13
N LEU A 131 0.38 23.67 11.41
CA LEU A 131 1.14 24.62 12.19
C LEU A 131 2.47 24.99 11.51
N ALA A 132 3.23 23.99 11.07
CA ALA A 132 4.50 24.20 10.35
C ALA A 132 4.32 25.10 9.10
N ASN A 133 3.23 24.93 8.36
CA ASN A 133 2.91 25.76 7.20
C ASN A 133 2.47 27.19 7.59
N ALA A 134 1.69 27.32 8.67
CA ALA A 134 1.23 28.62 9.17
C ALA A 134 2.38 29.54 9.62
N LEU A 135 3.55 28.97 9.93
CA LEU A 135 4.76 29.68 10.33
C LEU A 135 5.48 30.43 9.18
N VAL A 136 5.00 30.35 7.94
CA VAL A 136 5.73 30.80 6.73
C VAL A 136 6.24 32.24 6.80
N ASN A 137 5.61 33.11 7.59
CA ASN A 137 5.96 34.54 7.63
C ASN A 137 6.25 35.07 9.04
N LYS A 138 6.40 34.20 10.07
CA LYS A 138 6.59 34.64 11.45
C LYS A 138 8.01 34.34 11.94
N ARG A 139 8.53 35.14 12.87
CA ARG A 139 9.90 35.06 13.43
C ARG A 139 10.01 34.05 14.58
N GLY A 140 9.16 33.04 14.62
CA GLY A 140 9.08 32.05 15.67
C GLY A 140 7.61 31.68 15.94
N ILE A 141 7.35 30.90 16.96
CA ILE A 141 6.00 30.57 17.42
C ILE A 141 5.71 31.45 18.64
N GLU A 142 4.79 32.40 18.48
CA GLU A 142 4.19 33.14 19.57
C GLU A 142 2.80 32.59 19.79
N PRO A 143 2.27 32.53 21.03
CA PRO A 143 0.88 32.15 21.28
C PRO A 143 -0.07 33.22 20.72
N ASP A 144 -0.43 33.09 19.47
CA ASP A 144 -1.26 34.03 18.72
C ASP A 144 -2.57 33.33 18.31
N GLU A 145 -3.70 33.97 18.51
CA GLU A 145 -5.02 33.41 18.14
C GLU A 145 -5.12 33.06 16.66
N ASP A 146 -4.28 33.64 15.80
CA ASP A 146 -4.18 33.25 14.39
C ASP A 146 -3.79 31.78 14.17
N TYR A 147 -3.23 31.10 15.20
CA TYR A 147 -2.98 29.67 15.16
C TYR A 147 -4.19 28.83 15.57
N ASN A 148 -5.32 29.42 15.93
CA ASN A 148 -6.53 28.66 16.17
C ASN A 148 -7.11 28.21 14.83
N TYR A 149 -7.11 26.90 14.62
CA TYR A 149 -7.61 26.29 13.40
C TYR A 149 -8.30 24.98 13.73
N PHE A 150 -9.36 24.67 13.02
CA PHE A 150 -10.02 23.38 13.08
C PHE A 150 -10.38 22.92 11.67
N TYR A 151 -9.99 21.71 11.33
CA TYR A 151 -10.40 21.03 10.12
C TYR A 151 -11.44 19.98 10.47
N ASP A 152 -12.64 20.21 9.97
CA ASP A 152 -13.77 19.29 10.04
C ASP A 152 -13.74 18.45 8.76
N ASN A 153 -13.44 17.15 8.90
CA ASN A 153 -13.29 16.27 7.75
C ASN A 153 -14.67 15.93 7.16
N PRO A 154 -14.89 16.14 5.87
CA PRO A 154 -16.16 15.75 5.25
C PRO A 154 -16.22 14.22 5.09
N TYR A 155 -16.97 13.54 5.93
CA TYR A 155 -17.21 12.12 5.82
C TYR A 155 -18.28 11.82 4.76
N SER A 156 -17.91 11.11 3.69
CA SER A 156 -18.81 10.86 2.55
C SER A 156 -20.01 9.97 2.89
N LEU A 157 -19.88 9.18 3.96
CA LEU A 157 -20.91 8.26 4.48
C LEU A 157 -21.38 8.66 5.89
N GLU A 158 -21.29 9.95 6.24
CA GLU A 158 -21.77 10.42 7.55
C GLU A 158 -23.26 10.12 7.73
N ASN A 159 -23.62 9.56 8.90
CA ASN A 159 -24.98 9.14 9.25
C ASN A 159 -25.59 8.09 8.28
N ALA A 160 -24.76 7.31 7.60
CA ALA A 160 -25.23 6.27 6.70
C ALA A 160 -26.10 5.23 7.40
N THR A 161 -27.24 4.87 6.78
CA THR A 161 -28.16 3.88 7.34
C THR A 161 -28.52 2.79 6.34
N ILE A 162 -28.78 1.59 6.85
CA ILE A 162 -29.26 0.42 6.13
C ILE A 162 -30.61 0.05 6.74
N ASN A 163 -31.69 0.15 5.97
CA ASN A 163 -33.06 -0.05 6.47
C ASN A 163 -33.37 0.80 7.75
N GLY A 164 -32.81 2.02 7.82
CA GLY A 164 -32.97 2.93 8.95
C GLY A 164 -32.13 2.57 10.19
N ILE A 165 -31.23 1.58 10.10
CA ILE A 165 -30.27 1.20 11.13
C ILE A 165 -28.94 1.86 10.81
N ASP A 166 -28.30 2.52 11.80
CA ASP A 166 -26.99 3.12 11.62
C ASP A 166 -25.95 2.08 11.20
N ILE A 167 -25.14 2.39 10.17
CA ILE A 167 -24.13 1.46 9.65
C ILE A 167 -23.11 1.04 10.72
N GLY A 168 -22.85 1.88 11.70
CA GLY A 168 -21.96 1.60 12.84
C GLY A 168 -22.47 0.52 13.80
N GLU A 169 -23.77 0.18 13.74
CA GLU A 169 -24.35 -0.89 14.53
C GLU A 169 -24.12 -2.29 13.94
N PHE A 170 -23.68 -2.35 12.67
CA PHE A 170 -23.44 -3.62 12.00
C PHE A 170 -22.10 -4.24 12.37
N THR A 171 -22.05 -5.57 12.29
CA THR A 171 -20.83 -6.35 12.41
C THR A 171 -20.45 -6.91 11.03
N LEU A 172 -19.21 -6.74 10.60
CA LEU A 172 -18.69 -7.40 9.42
C LEU A 172 -18.40 -8.86 9.77
N VAL A 173 -19.00 -9.77 9.04
CA VAL A 173 -18.77 -11.21 9.21
C VAL A 173 -18.22 -11.79 7.91
N TYR A 174 -17.02 -12.33 7.94
CA TYR A 174 -16.40 -12.88 6.74
C TYR A 174 -16.38 -14.41 6.71
N ALA A 175 -16.41 -14.96 5.49
CA ALA A 175 -16.34 -16.39 5.29
C ALA A 175 -15.00 -16.93 5.81
N SER A 176 -15.07 -17.85 6.77
CA SER A 176 -13.93 -18.56 7.36
C SER A 176 -13.83 -19.93 6.69
N THR A 177 -12.86 -20.09 5.80
CA THR A 177 -12.53 -21.35 5.11
C THR A 177 -11.04 -21.64 5.31
N GLU A 178 -10.54 -22.79 4.87
CA GLU A 178 -9.09 -23.11 4.89
C GLU A 178 -8.24 -22.09 4.10
N ASN A 179 -8.87 -21.21 3.32
CA ASN A 179 -8.28 -20.09 2.60
C ASN A 179 -8.58 -18.74 3.26
N GLU A 180 -8.63 -18.68 4.57
CA GLU A 180 -9.17 -17.59 5.42
C GLU A 180 -8.58 -16.20 5.16
N ALA A 181 -7.34 -16.11 4.74
CA ALA A 181 -6.66 -14.82 4.57
C ALA A 181 -7.35 -13.87 3.58
N LYS A 182 -8.10 -14.40 2.61
CA LYS A 182 -8.69 -13.60 1.53
C LYS A 182 -9.83 -12.70 1.99
N TYR A 183 -10.82 -13.27 2.67
CA TYR A 183 -12.02 -12.51 3.08
C TYR A 183 -11.82 -11.75 4.39
N GLY A 184 -10.93 -12.24 5.26
CA GLY A 184 -10.52 -11.53 6.46
C GLY A 184 -9.84 -10.19 6.13
N ASP A 185 -8.93 -10.19 5.16
CA ASP A 185 -8.27 -8.97 4.69
C ASP A 185 -9.28 -7.98 4.12
N VAL A 186 -10.22 -8.42 3.25
CA VAL A 186 -11.31 -7.60 2.71
C VAL A 186 -12.17 -6.98 3.82
N ALA A 187 -12.54 -7.77 4.84
CA ALA A 187 -13.35 -7.30 5.95
C ALA A 187 -12.63 -6.25 6.81
N GLU A 188 -11.34 -6.44 7.08
CA GLU A 188 -10.54 -5.46 7.83
C GLU A 188 -10.32 -4.17 7.02
N ASP A 189 -10.09 -4.28 5.71
CA ASP A 189 -9.94 -3.11 4.84
C ASP A 189 -11.28 -2.36 4.69
N PHE A 190 -12.41 -3.07 4.57
CA PHE A 190 -13.72 -2.42 4.53
C PHE A 190 -14.10 -1.78 5.86
N LYS A 191 -13.76 -2.41 6.98
CA LYS A 191 -13.88 -1.82 8.31
C LYS A 191 -13.07 -0.51 8.41
N THR A 192 -11.84 -0.51 7.87
CA THR A 192 -11.00 0.68 7.79
C THR A 192 -11.65 1.75 6.91
N TYR A 193 -12.17 1.37 5.76
CA TYR A 193 -12.88 2.27 4.85
C TYR A 193 -14.10 2.92 5.55
N LEU A 194 -14.94 2.14 6.23
CA LEU A 194 -16.10 2.66 6.97
C LEU A 194 -15.68 3.60 8.10
N ARG A 195 -14.62 3.27 8.83
CA ARG A 195 -14.05 4.16 9.86
C ARG A 195 -13.63 5.51 9.27
N ASP A 196 -13.01 5.52 8.10
CA ASP A 196 -12.43 6.71 7.51
C ASP A 196 -13.44 7.55 6.70
N ASN A 197 -14.55 6.93 6.26
CA ASN A 197 -15.58 7.61 5.45
C ASN A 197 -16.93 7.81 6.14
N ALA A 198 -17.24 7.01 7.17
CA ALA A 198 -18.48 7.12 7.95
C ALA A 198 -18.23 7.51 9.42
N ASN A 199 -16.99 7.62 9.84
CA ASN A 199 -16.58 7.86 11.25
C ASN A 199 -17.16 6.83 12.24
N VAL A 200 -17.36 5.58 11.81
CA VAL A 200 -17.92 4.51 12.64
C VAL A 200 -16.88 3.45 13.01
N ARG A 201 -17.10 2.75 14.11
CA ARG A 201 -16.25 1.65 14.58
C ARG A 201 -17.02 0.33 14.54
N VAL A 202 -17.04 -0.33 13.41
CA VAL A 202 -17.62 -1.66 13.27
C VAL A 202 -16.63 -2.75 13.71
N ARG A 203 -17.15 -3.94 14.04
CA ARG A 203 -16.32 -5.11 14.34
C ARG A 203 -16.21 -5.97 13.08
N ALA A 204 -15.06 -6.63 12.88
CA ALA A 204 -14.90 -7.69 11.89
C ALA A 204 -14.62 -9.01 12.63
N MET A 205 -15.27 -10.11 12.20
CA MET A 205 -15.09 -11.42 12.82
C MET A 205 -15.30 -12.56 11.81
N PRO A 206 -14.62 -13.71 12.01
CA PRO A 206 -14.85 -14.89 11.18
C PRO A 206 -16.20 -15.55 11.45
N SER A 207 -16.68 -16.32 10.49
CA SER A 207 -18.01 -16.95 10.44
C SER A 207 -18.32 -18.03 11.50
N GLY A 208 -17.35 -18.41 12.34
CA GLY A 208 -17.49 -19.47 13.33
C GLY A 208 -18.44 -19.19 14.50
N LYS A 209 -19.11 -18.03 14.53
CA LYS A 209 -20.11 -17.68 15.56
C LYS A 209 -21.54 -17.87 15.04
N PRO A 210 -22.53 -18.05 15.96
CA PRO A 210 -23.93 -18.11 15.57
C PRO A 210 -24.38 -16.88 14.79
N ASP A 211 -25.46 -17.03 14.01
CA ASP A 211 -26.12 -15.93 13.31
C ASP A 211 -26.48 -14.81 14.28
N GLY A 212 -25.94 -13.64 14.03
CA GLY A 212 -26.17 -12.41 14.81
C GLY A 212 -27.23 -11.55 14.16
N GLU A 213 -27.66 -10.52 14.88
CA GLU A 213 -28.43 -9.41 14.29
C GLU A 213 -27.45 -8.40 13.67
N LYS A 214 -27.90 -7.66 12.64
CA LYS A 214 -27.16 -6.55 12.01
C LYS A 214 -25.78 -6.97 11.51
N GLU A 215 -25.76 -7.83 10.50
CA GLU A 215 -24.51 -8.33 9.90
C GLU A 215 -24.34 -7.84 8.45
N ILE A 216 -23.11 -7.45 8.11
CA ILE A 216 -22.64 -7.30 6.72
C ILE A 216 -21.72 -8.48 6.43
N LEU A 217 -22.17 -9.38 5.56
CA LEU A 217 -21.48 -10.61 5.21
C LEU A 217 -20.50 -10.33 4.05
N ILE A 218 -19.23 -10.68 4.27
CA ILE A 218 -18.14 -10.53 3.31
C ILE A 218 -17.80 -11.90 2.74
N GLY A 219 -18.18 -12.16 1.50
CA GLY A 219 -18.17 -13.48 0.89
C GLY A 219 -19.34 -14.36 1.32
N ILE A 220 -19.33 -15.61 0.89
CA ILE A 220 -20.39 -16.59 1.21
C ILE A 220 -20.18 -17.15 2.60
N VAL A 221 -20.83 -16.55 3.58
CA VAL A 221 -20.72 -16.92 5.00
C VAL A 221 -21.65 -18.10 5.30
N PRO A 222 -21.15 -19.27 5.73
CA PRO A 222 -21.96 -20.43 6.03
C PRO A 222 -23.03 -20.16 7.12
N ASN A 223 -24.14 -20.89 7.03
CA ASN A 223 -25.24 -20.83 7.99
C ASN A 223 -25.89 -19.44 8.13
N ARG A 224 -25.95 -18.69 7.04
CA ARG A 224 -26.68 -17.42 6.92
C ARG A 224 -27.74 -17.56 5.82
N GLY A 225 -29.02 -17.41 6.16
CA GLY A 225 -30.15 -17.63 5.27
C GLY A 225 -30.09 -16.77 3.99
N ILE A 226 -29.59 -15.55 4.07
CA ILE A 226 -29.46 -14.61 2.93
C ILE A 226 -28.50 -15.12 1.83
N VAL A 227 -27.57 -16.02 2.16
CA VAL A 227 -26.60 -16.64 1.23
C VAL A 227 -26.76 -18.17 1.13
N GLU A 228 -27.87 -18.73 1.65
CA GLU A 228 -28.12 -20.16 1.61
C GLU A 228 -28.19 -20.68 0.17
N GLY A 229 -27.47 -21.76 -0.09
CA GLY A 229 -27.41 -22.40 -1.41
C GLY A 229 -26.53 -21.68 -2.44
N ARG A 230 -25.89 -20.56 -2.08
CA ARG A 230 -25.00 -19.81 -2.97
C ARG A 230 -23.59 -20.44 -3.00
N SER A 231 -22.88 -20.25 -4.11
CA SER A 231 -21.53 -20.73 -4.34
C SER A 231 -20.69 -19.70 -5.09
N GLU A 232 -19.40 -19.57 -4.79
CA GLU A 232 -18.46 -18.74 -5.55
C GLU A 232 -18.41 -19.13 -7.05
N ALA A 233 -18.65 -20.42 -7.36
CA ALA A 233 -18.64 -20.92 -8.72
C ALA A 233 -19.78 -20.36 -9.61
N GLU A 234 -20.78 -19.68 -9.04
CA GLU A 234 -21.84 -19.00 -9.76
C GLU A 234 -21.36 -17.67 -10.39
N PHE A 235 -20.21 -17.15 -9.94
CA PHE A 235 -19.68 -15.87 -10.33
C PHE A 235 -18.44 -16.02 -11.23
N GLY A 236 -18.31 -15.12 -12.21
CA GLY A 236 -17.04 -14.92 -12.90
C GLY A 236 -15.99 -14.23 -11.99
N ASP A 237 -14.75 -14.22 -12.46
CA ASP A 237 -13.60 -13.60 -11.70
C ASP A 237 -13.83 -12.12 -11.33
N PHE A 238 -14.76 -11.43 -11.99
CA PHE A 238 -15.01 -10.00 -11.81
C PHE A 238 -16.40 -9.69 -11.23
N ASP A 239 -17.23 -10.72 -11.06
CA ASP A 239 -18.64 -10.54 -10.75
C ASP A 239 -18.88 -10.54 -9.25
N TYR A 240 -19.74 -9.63 -8.82
CA TYR A 240 -20.21 -9.54 -7.45
C TYR A 240 -21.71 -9.28 -7.39
N GLU A 241 -22.30 -9.59 -6.24
CA GLU A 241 -23.67 -9.29 -5.90
C GLU A 241 -23.76 -8.75 -4.48
N ILE A 242 -24.62 -7.76 -4.30
CA ILE A 242 -24.94 -7.13 -3.02
C ILE A 242 -26.43 -7.35 -2.78
N THR A 243 -26.79 -7.96 -1.66
CA THR A 243 -28.18 -8.13 -1.25
C THR A 243 -28.37 -7.49 0.11
N VAL A 244 -29.33 -6.59 0.23
CA VAL A 244 -29.79 -6.02 1.51
C VAL A 244 -31.17 -6.59 1.79
N SER A 245 -31.38 -7.17 2.95
CA SER A 245 -32.67 -7.70 3.38
C SER A 245 -32.82 -7.58 4.90
N GLY A 246 -33.71 -6.70 5.35
CA GLY A 246 -33.91 -6.39 6.75
C GLY A 246 -32.64 -5.85 7.42
N ASP A 247 -32.13 -6.56 8.41
CA ASP A 247 -30.90 -6.21 9.15
C ASP A 247 -29.66 -6.94 8.64
N LYS A 248 -29.72 -7.53 7.44
CA LYS A 248 -28.61 -8.28 6.82
C LYS A 248 -28.20 -7.67 5.51
N VAL A 249 -26.90 -7.64 5.29
CA VAL A 249 -26.29 -7.35 3.99
C VAL A 249 -25.39 -8.52 3.60
N ALA A 250 -25.48 -8.98 2.35
CA ALA A 250 -24.55 -9.96 1.79
C ALA A 250 -23.82 -9.33 0.61
N ILE A 251 -22.49 -9.34 0.65
CA ILE A 251 -21.60 -8.91 -0.44
C ILE A 251 -20.79 -10.12 -0.86
N ILE A 252 -21.14 -10.73 -1.99
CA ILE A 252 -20.61 -12.00 -2.47
C ILE A 252 -20.05 -11.86 -3.89
N GLY A 253 -19.16 -12.75 -4.30
CA GLY A 253 -18.54 -12.69 -5.63
C GLY A 253 -17.63 -13.88 -5.91
N GLY A 254 -17.04 -13.93 -7.09
CA GLY A 254 -16.20 -15.04 -7.55
C GLY A 254 -14.85 -15.17 -6.83
N ASN A 255 -14.40 -14.11 -6.16
CA ASN A 255 -13.18 -14.10 -5.35
C ASN A 255 -13.13 -12.86 -4.45
N ALA A 256 -12.10 -12.78 -3.59
CA ALA A 256 -11.94 -11.67 -2.64
C ALA A 256 -11.84 -10.28 -3.32
N CYS A 257 -11.20 -10.19 -4.48
CA CYS A 257 -11.09 -8.92 -5.20
C CYS A 257 -12.45 -8.46 -5.73
N ALA A 258 -13.26 -9.36 -6.29
CA ALA A 258 -14.62 -9.06 -6.72
C ALA A 258 -15.52 -8.64 -5.55
N VAL A 259 -15.40 -9.32 -4.39
CA VAL A 259 -16.12 -8.95 -3.16
C VAL A 259 -15.71 -7.57 -2.66
N TRP A 260 -14.42 -7.22 -2.71
CA TRP A 260 -13.99 -5.85 -2.39
C TRP A 260 -14.63 -4.81 -3.32
N GLN A 261 -14.68 -5.08 -4.62
CA GLN A 261 -15.35 -4.18 -5.57
C GLN A 261 -16.86 -4.07 -5.25
N GLY A 262 -17.47 -5.14 -4.77
CA GLY A 262 -18.82 -5.12 -4.22
C GLY A 262 -18.94 -4.21 -2.99
N CYS A 263 -17.99 -4.28 -2.04
CA CYS A 263 -17.96 -3.38 -0.89
C CYS A 263 -17.88 -1.91 -1.31
N MET A 264 -17.02 -1.60 -2.29
CA MET A 264 -16.90 -0.24 -2.82
C MET A 264 -18.14 0.21 -3.59
N ALA A 265 -18.79 -0.70 -4.34
CA ALA A 265 -20.05 -0.41 -5.03
C ALA A 265 -21.18 -0.14 -4.03
N PHE A 266 -21.26 -0.91 -2.94
CA PHE A 266 -22.20 -0.70 -1.85
C PHE A 266 -22.03 0.66 -1.17
N ALA A 267 -20.80 1.00 -0.81
CA ALA A 267 -20.50 2.30 -0.23
C ALA A 267 -20.86 3.46 -1.18
N LYS A 268 -20.52 3.35 -2.48
CA LYS A 268 -20.90 4.34 -3.48
C LYS A 268 -22.40 4.45 -3.72
N ASP A 269 -23.12 3.35 -3.59
CA ASP A 269 -24.57 3.38 -3.70
C ASP A 269 -25.17 4.18 -2.55
N ILE A 270 -24.75 3.94 -1.31
CA ILE A 270 -25.15 4.75 -0.15
C ILE A 270 -24.78 6.24 -0.35
N GLU A 271 -23.55 6.51 -0.82
CA GLU A 271 -23.05 7.87 -1.02
C GLU A 271 -23.90 8.68 -2.03
N ARG A 272 -24.48 8.01 -3.05
CA ARG A 272 -25.31 8.66 -4.08
C ARG A 272 -26.67 9.13 -3.57
N HIS A 273 -27.16 8.58 -2.47
CA HIS A 273 -28.41 9.01 -1.86
C HIS A 273 -28.17 10.23 -1.00
N ASP A 274 -28.99 11.27 -1.11
CA ASP A 274 -28.86 12.51 -0.38
C ASP A 274 -28.96 12.29 1.15
N ASP A 275 -29.79 11.34 1.56
CA ASP A 275 -29.99 10.93 2.97
C ASP A 275 -29.01 9.84 3.42
N LYS A 276 -28.09 9.42 2.57
CA LYS A 276 -27.13 8.33 2.83
C LYS A 276 -27.79 7.04 3.33
N ALA A 277 -28.98 6.72 2.81
CA ALA A 277 -29.77 5.57 3.22
C ALA A 277 -30.00 4.58 2.08
N VAL A 278 -29.92 3.28 2.40
CA VAL A 278 -30.33 2.20 1.48
C VAL A 278 -31.37 1.30 2.16
N GLY A 279 -32.34 0.85 1.37
CA GLY A 279 -33.34 -0.14 1.77
C GLY A 279 -33.05 -1.53 1.25
N ASP A 280 -34.03 -2.43 1.35
CA ASP A 280 -33.95 -3.77 0.75
C ASP A 280 -33.68 -3.67 -0.75
N MET A 281 -32.64 -4.34 -1.20
CA MET A 281 -32.21 -4.31 -2.61
C MET A 281 -31.38 -5.53 -2.98
N THR A 282 -31.27 -5.76 -4.31
CA THR A 282 -30.23 -6.61 -4.87
C THR A 282 -29.55 -5.85 -6.01
N LEU A 283 -28.23 -5.73 -5.95
CA LEU A 283 -27.41 -5.08 -6.96
C LEU A 283 -26.32 -6.05 -7.41
N SER A 284 -26.28 -6.37 -8.70
CA SER A 284 -25.19 -7.15 -9.29
C SER A 284 -24.29 -6.26 -10.13
N GLY A 285 -23.01 -6.55 -10.13
CA GLY A 285 -22.03 -5.81 -10.90
C GLY A 285 -20.87 -6.68 -11.33
N SER A 286 -20.07 -6.13 -12.23
CA SER A 286 -18.83 -6.74 -12.70
C SER A 286 -17.77 -5.65 -12.77
N ALA A 287 -16.60 -5.93 -12.21
CA ALA A 287 -15.50 -4.98 -12.19
C ALA A 287 -14.28 -5.58 -12.88
N ARG A 288 -13.94 -5.09 -14.07
CA ARG A 288 -12.73 -5.51 -14.78
C ARG A 288 -11.49 -5.25 -13.91
N LEU A 289 -10.76 -6.30 -13.58
CA LEU A 289 -9.51 -6.26 -12.82
C LEU A 289 -8.34 -6.66 -13.71
N VAL A 290 -7.13 -6.21 -13.35
CA VAL A 290 -5.91 -6.59 -14.06
C VAL A 290 -5.51 -8.01 -13.66
N LYS A 291 -5.41 -8.93 -14.62
CA LYS A 291 -5.02 -10.32 -14.38
C LYS A 291 -3.49 -10.47 -14.42
N VAL A 292 -2.89 -10.80 -13.30
CA VAL A 292 -1.44 -11.02 -13.16
C VAL A 292 -1.14 -12.51 -12.99
N SER A 293 -0.39 -13.10 -13.89
CA SER A 293 0.08 -14.48 -13.84
C SER A 293 1.55 -14.53 -13.41
N CYS A 294 1.82 -15.10 -12.24
CA CYS A 294 3.18 -15.40 -11.81
C CYS A 294 3.57 -16.79 -12.33
N VAL A 295 4.27 -16.83 -13.45
CA VAL A 295 4.78 -18.04 -14.11
C VAL A 295 6.18 -18.33 -13.57
N GLY A 296 6.40 -19.54 -13.06
CA GLY A 296 7.71 -19.85 -12.48
C GLY A 296 7.87 -21.31 -12.02
N ASP A 297 8.90 -21.51 -11.26
CA ASP A 297 9.28 -22.81 -10.67
C ASP A 297 8.91 -22.91 -9.17
N SER A 298 9.70 -23.64 -8.39
CA SER A 298 9.49 -23.83 -6.95
C SER A 298 9.49 -22.55 -6.14
N ILE A 299 10.24 -21.53 -6.56
CA ILE A 299 10.29 -20.24 -5.87
C ILE A 299 8.93 -19.53 -6.02
N THR A 300 8.33 -19.63 -7.20
CA THR A 300 6.99 -19.08 -7.44
C THR A 300 5.90 -19.92 -6.77
N GLU A 301 5.97 -21.26 -6.85
CA GLU A 301 5.00 -22.15 -6.19
C GLU A 301 4.98 -21.97 -4.67
N GLY A 302 6.14 -21.69 -4.07
CA GLY A 302 6.30 -21.51 -2.62
C GLY A 302 7.09 -22.63 -1.95
N GLY A 303 8.16 -23.09 -2.61
CA GLY A 303 9.10 -24.06 -2.04
C GLY A 303 9.60 -23.61 -0.67
N ASN A 304 9.64 -24.51 0.32
CA ASN A 304 9.94 -24.22 1.72
C ASN A 304 8.95 -23.32 2.48
N SER A 305 7.84 -22.90 1.88
CA SER A 305 6.76 -22.28 2.65
C SER A 305 6.04 -23.35 3.47
N SER A 306 5.77 -23.04 4.74
CA SER A 306 4.93 -23.90 5.59
C SER A 306 3.45 -23.82 5.23
N ASP A 307 3.06 -22.75 4.53
CA ASP A 307 1.71 -22.55 3.98
C ASP A 307 1.80 -21.84 2.61
N PRO A 308 1.90 -22.61 1.52
CA PRO A 308 1.97 -22.03 0.17
C PRO A 308 0.71 -21.26 -0.25
N HIS A 309 -0.40 -21.43 0.43
CA HIS A 309 -1.64 -20.71 0.13
C HIS A 309 -1.64 -19.28 0.66
N SER A 310 -0.87 -19.00 1.72
CA SER A 310 -0.82 -17.69 2.35
C SER A 310 0.56 -17.02 2.37
N MET A 311 1.63 -17.80 2.20
CA MET A 311 3.02 -17.37 2.39
C MET A 311 3.88 -17.62 1.16
N THR A 312 3.50 -17.07 0.02
CA THR A 312 4.30 -17.08 -1.23
C THR A 312 4.40 -15.67 -1.80
N TYR A 313 5.41 -15.41 -2.66
CA TYR A 313 5.53 -14.06 -3.20
C TYR A 313 4.31 -13.63 -4.03
N PRO A 314 3.61 -14.48 -4.80
CA PRO A 314 2.40 -14.05 -5.49
C PRO A 314 1.27 -13.62 -4.55
N VAL A 315 1.15 -14.27 -3.39
CA VAL A 315 0.16 -13.89 -2.37
C VAL A 315 0.50 -12.53 -1.74
N TYR A 316 1.75 -12.33 -1.37
CA TYR A 316 2.19 -11.02 -0.85
C TYR A 316 2.11 -9.93 -1.92
N LEU A 317 2.43 -10.25 -3.17
CA LEU A 317 2.31 -9.34 -4.30
C LEU A 317 0.85 -8.92 -4.54
N GLN A 318 -0.12 -9.85 -4.40
CA GLN A 318 -1.55 -9.54 -4.44
C GLN A 318 -1.92 -8.46 -3.42
N ARG A 319 -1.42 -8.58 -2.19
CA ARG A 319 -1.68 -7.60 -1.11
C ARG A 319 -1.09 -6.23 -1.41
N MET A 320 0.10 -6.19 -2.01
CA MET A 320 0.79 -4.94 -2.36
C MET A 320 0.16 -4.23 -3.56
N LEU A 321 -0.28 -4.99 -4.57
CA LEU A 321 -0.98 -4.46 -5.75
C LEU A 321 -2.42 -4.05 -5.44
N GLY A 322 -3.02 -4.61 -4.38
CA GLY A 322 -4.39 -4.32 -3.98
C GLY A 322 -5.46 -4.99 -4.84
N TYR A 323 -6.69 -4.54 -4.69
CA TYR A 323 -7.88 -5.22 -5.22
C TYR A 323 -8.27 -4.83 -6.67
N ASP A 324 -7.49 -3.99 -7.32
CA ASP A 324 -7.63 -3.74 -8.76
C ASP A 324 -6.92 -4.80 -9.62
N TYR A 325 -6.21 -5.71 -8.95
CA TYR A 325 -5.46 -6.81 -9.55
C TYR A 325 -5.95 -8.16 -9.04
N ILE A 326 -5.88 -9.20 -9.88
CA ILE A 326 -6.00 -10.62 -9.50
C ILE A 326 -4.67 -11.29 -9.80
N VAL A 327 -3.91 -11.63 -8.78
CA VAL A 327 -2.63 -12.33 -8.91
C VAL A 327 -2.84 -13.84 -8.74
N LYS A 328 -2.43 -14.62 -9.73
CA LYS A 328 -2.48 -16.08 -9.69
C LYS A 328 -1.07 -16.67 -9.69
N ASN A 329 -0.87 -17.63 -8.78
CA ASN A 329 0.34 -18.43 -8.72
C ASN A 329 0.27 -19.58 -9.71
N HIS A 330 1.11 -19.55 -10.74
CA HIS A 330 1.27 -20.63 -11.72
C HIS A 330 2.70 -21.22 -11.66
N GLY A 331 3.35 -21.17 -10.51
CA GLY A 331 4.63 -21.83 -10.24
C GLY A 331 4.50 -23.33 -10.17
N HIS A 332 5.53 -24.07 -10.63
CA HIS A 332 5.60 -25.53 -10.52
C HIS A 332 7.02 -25.97 -10.21
N SER A 333 7.19 -26.58 -9.04
CA SER A 333 8.49 -26.99 -8.50
C SER A 333 9.24 -27.97 -9.40
N GLY A 334 10.53 -27.73 -9.62
CA GLY A 334 11.41 -28.62 -10.37
C GLY A 334 11.32 -28.49 -11.88
N TYR A 335 10.41 -27.67 -12.41
CA TYR A 335 10.21 -27.53 -13.85
C TYR A 335 11.21 -26.55 -14.49
N SER A 336 11.67 -26.91 -15.71
CA SER A 336 12.64 -26.19 -16.53
C SER A 336 11.98 -25.55 -17.74
N VAL A 337 12.71 -24.65 -18.41
CA VAL A 337 12.26 -23.95 -19.63
C VAL A 337 12.27 -24.87 -20.84
N VAL A 338 13.35 -25.65 -21.02
CA VAL A 338 13.58 -26.40 -22.28
C VAL A 338 12.51 -27.47 -22.51
N PHE A 339 11.80 -27.41 -23.64
CA PHE A 339 10.66 -28.27 -23.98
C PHE A 339 10.98 -29.74 -24.07
N SER A 340 12.21 -30.11 -24.43
CA SER A 340 12.65 -31.49 -24.50
C SER A 340 12.89 -32.11 -23.12
N ASP A 341 13.03 -31.32 -22.06
CA ASP A 341 13.25 -31.83 -20.72
C ASP A 341 12.04 -32.66 -20.24
N GLU A 342 12.30 -33.66 -19.41
CA GLU A 342 11.26 -34.49 -18.80
C GLU A 342 10.27 -33.66 -18.00
N TYR A 343 10.82 -32.75 -17.17
CA TYR A 343 10.08 -31.80 -16.34
C TYR A 343 10.10 -30.40 -16.98
N SER A 344 9.73 -30.31 -18.26
CA SER A 344 9.56 -29.02 -18.92
C SER A 344 8.27 -28.36 -18.47
N TYR A 345 8.33 -27.04 -18.18
CA TYR A 345 7.14 -26.26 -17.80
C TYR A 345 6.04 -26.31 -18.88
N SER A 346 6.38 -26.54 -20.14
CA SER A 346 5.44 -26.77 -21.22
C SER A 346 4.52 -27.97 -21.01
N LYS A 347 4.94 -28.93 -20.17
CA LYS A 347 4.17 -30.14 -19.80
C LYS A 347 3.42 -29.98 -18.48
N SER A 348 3.59 -28.83 -17.81
CA SER A 348 2.94 -28.54 -16.54
C SER A 348 1.45 -28.22 -16.75
N PRO A 349 0.54 -28.77 -15.92
CA PRO A 349 -0.85 -28.34 -15.88
C PRO A 349 -1.01 -26.87 -15.49
N LEU A 350 -0.03 -26.29 -14.76
CA LEU A 350 -0.05 -24.88 -14.37
C LEU A 350 0.26 -23.95 -15.55
N TYR A 351 1.04 -24.39 -16.54
CA TYR A 351 1.19 -23.66 -17.79
C TYR A 351 -0.13 -23.57 -18.58
N THR A 352 -0.89 -24.68 -18.60
CA THR A 352 -2.23 -24.67 -19.22
C THR A 352 -3.17 -23.71 -18.47
N LYS A 353 -3.19 -23.77 -17.14
CA LYS A 353 -3.98 -22.86 -16.31
C LYS A 353 -3.57 -21.39 -16.48
N ALA A 354 -2.27 -21.11 -16.59
CA ALA A 354 -1.77 -19.75 -16.84
C ALA A 354 -2.30 -19.19 -18.18
N LYS A 355 -2.38 -20.02 -19.21
CA LYS A 355 -2.94 -19.65 -20.51
C LYS A 355 -4.47 -19.49 -20.47
N GLU A 356 -5.16 -20.41 -19.81
CA GLU A 356 -6.64 -20.34 -19.60
C GLU A 356 -7.04 -19.11 -18.80
N PHE A 357 -6.19 -18.67 -17.86
CA PHE A 357 -6.39 -17.44 -17.11
C PHE A 357 -6.38 -16.19 -18.00
N ALA A 358 -5.77 -16.27 -19.19
CA ALA A 358 -5.65 -15.18 -20.16
C ALA A 358 -5.18 -13.87 -19.51
N PRO A 359 -3.92 -13.84 -19.02
CA PRO A 359 -3.41 -12.74 -18.21
C PRO A 359 -3.22 -11.45 -19.01
N ASP A 360 -3.36 -10.32 -18.31
CA ASP A 360 -2.99 -9.00 -18.80
C ASP A 360 -1.52 -8.69 -18.50
N VAL A 361 -1.00 -9.33 -17.43
CA VAL A 361 0.40 -9.20 -17.00
C VAL A 361 0.97 -10.60 -16.73
N VAL A 362 2.17 -10.87 -17.21
CA VAL A 362 2.93 -12.09 -16.89
C VAL A 362 4.23 -11.70 -16.21
N ILE A 363 4.49 -12.23 -15.02
CA ILE A 363 5.80 -12.20 -14.39
C ILE A 363 6.44 -13.56 -14.68
N TYR A 364 7.38 -13.58 -15.63
CA TYR A 364 8.04 -14.79 -16.10
C TYR A 364 9.32 -15.05 -15.32
N MET A 365 9.32 -16.04 -14.44
CA MET A 365 10.41 -16.36 -13.51
C MET A 365 10.77 -17.86 -13.59
N LEU A 366 11.31 -18.27 -14.73
CA LEU A 366 11.85 -19.62 -14.97
C LEU A 366 13.35 -19.55 -15.27
N GLY A 367 14.04 -20.70 -15.21
CA GLY A 367 15.42 -20.87 -15.58
C GLY A 367 16.32 -21.41 -14.46
N THR A 368 15.90 -21.33 -13.21
CA THR A 368 16.67 -21.87 -12.06
C THR A 368 16.97 -23.36 -12.26
N ASN A 369 15.94 -24.15 -12.58
CA ASN A 369 16.06 -25.60 -12.75
C ASN A 369 16.82 -26.01 -14.00
N ASP A 370 16.89 -25.16 -15.01
CA ASP A 370 17.71 -25.39 -16.21
C ASP A 370 19.20 -25.47 -15.90
N CYS A 371 19.63 -24.81 -14.83
CA CYS A 371 21.00 -24.76 -14.36
C CYS A 371 21.35 -25.84 -13.33
N ASN A 372 20.42 -26.73 -12.95
CA ASN A 372 20.65 -27.78 -11.94
C ASN A 372 21.74 -28.75 -12.41
N PRO A 373 22.92 -28.80 -11.74
CA PRO A 373 24.04 -29.65 -12.15
C PRO A 373 23.82 -31.14 -11.85
N GLY A 374 22.82 -31.48 -11.03
CA GLY A 374 22.47 -32.86 -10.70
C GLY A 374 21.78 -33.62 -11.84
N GLN A 375 21.61 -33.01 -13.02
CA GLN A 375 20.95 -33.60 -14.17
C GLN A 375 21.83 -33.44 -15.41
N ASP A 376 22.53 -34.53 -15.80
CA ASP A 376 23.53 -34.54 -16.88
C ASP A 376 23.00 -34.03 -18.24
N TYR A 377 21.71 -34.27 -18.52
CA TYR A 377 21.08 -33.81 -19.77
C TYR A 377 20.91 -32.28 -19.83
N LYS A 378 21.09 -31.58 -18.72
CA LYS A 378 21.07 -30.12 -18.62
C LYS A 378 22.46 -29.48 -18.77
N SER A 379 23.39 -30.16 -19.46
CA SER A 379 24.74 -29.62 -19.71
C SER A 379 24.69 -28.41 -20.65
N TRP A 380 25.40 -27.36 -20.27
CA TRP A 380 25.57 -26.12 -21.07
C TRP A 380 26.85 -26.11 -21.90
N ASP A 381 27.67 -27.18 -21.86
CA ASP A 381 29.02 -27.17 -22.37
C ASP A 381 29.13 -27.14 -23.90
N ASN A 382 28.06 -27.42 -24.63
CA ASN A 382 28.09 -27.53 -26.10
C ASN A 382 27.26 -26.45 -26.85
N GLY A 383 26.73 -25.46 -26.14
CA GLY A 383 25.89 -24.37 -26.71
C GLY A 383 24.50 -24.79 -27.20
N ASN A 384 24.20 -26.08 -27.34
CA ASN A 384 22.90 -26.55 -27.80
C ASN A 384 21.79 -26.20 -26.79
N ARG A 385 22.10 -26.25 -25.49
CA ARG A 385 21.14 -25.89 -24.45
C ARG A 385 20.83 -24.39 -24.44
N GLU A 386 21.80 -23.53 -24.69
CA GLU A 386 21.57 -22.08 -24.81
C GLU A 386 20.58 -21.77 -25.93
N ALA A 387 20.81 -22.36 -27.12
CA ALA A 387 19.93 -22.20 -28.28
C ALA A 387 18.50 -22.71 -27.97
N ALA A 388 18.39 -23.89 -27.34
CA ALA A 388 17.11 -24.47 -26.95
C ALA A 388 16.41 -23.60 -25.87
N TYR A 389 17.14 -23.16 -24.86
CA TYR A 389 16.63 -22.33 -23.80
C TYR A 389 16.06 -21.00 -24.35
N ARG A 390 16.84 -20.30 -25.19
CA ARG A 390 16.39 -19.05 -25.83
C ARG A 390 15.15 -19.28 -26.70
N ALA A 391 15.17 -20.30 -27.56
CA ALA A 391 14.05 -20.61 -28.45
C ALA A 391 12.78 -20.96 -27.68
N ASP A 392 12.90 -21.74 -26.61
CA ASP A 392 11.74 -22.19 -25.81
C ASP A 392 11.24 -21.09 -24.88
N THR A 393 12.13 -20.21 -24.33
CA THR A 393 11.70 -18.98 -23.66
C THR A 393 10.81 -18.13 -24.58
N MET A 394 11.26 -17.90 -25.83
CA MET A 394 10.47 -17.13 -26.80
C MET A 394 9.13 -17.80 -27.12
N ARG A 395 9.05 -19.13 -27.14
CA ARG A 395 7.78 -19.85 -27.31
C ARG A 395 6.81 -19.59 -26.16
N TYR A 396 7.29 -19.56 -24.91
CA TYR A 396 6.43 -19.20 -23.77
C TYR A 396 5.91 -17.78 -23.90
N LEU A 397 6.78 -16.81 -24.16
CA LEU A 397 6.37 -15.39 -24.29
C LEU A 397 5.34 -15.23 -25.41
N ASN A 398 5.60 -15.83 -26.57
CA ASN A 398 4.70 -15.76 -27.72
C ASN A 398 3.36 -16.44 -27.45
N SER A 399 3.33 -17.53 -26.68
CA SER A 399 2.09 -18.20 -26.33
C SER A 399 1.13 -17.34 -25.49
N PHE A 400 1.65 -16.43 -24.67
CA PHE A 400 0.84 -15.45 -23.96
C PHE A 400 0.39 -14.30 -24.87
N ARG A 401 1.25 -13.85 -25.77
CA ARG A 401 0.94 -12.84 -26.79
C ARG A 401 -0.13 -13.32 -27.79
N GLU A 402 -0.16 -14.62 -28.10
CA GLU A 402 -1.22 -15.22 -28.95
C GLU A 402 -2.60 -15.19 -28.28
N ILE A 403 -2.65 -15.23 -26.92
CA ILE A 403 -3.88 -15.17 -26.14
C ILE A 403 -4.34 -13.74 -25.92
N ASN A 404 -3.41 -12.87 -25.61
CA ASN A 404 -3.62 -11.44 -25.37
C ASN A 404 -2.49 -10.65 -26.02
N GLY A 405 -2.78 -10.03 -27.18
CA GLY A 405 -1.79 -9.27 -27.93
C GLY A 405 -1.19 -8.08 -27.17
N ASP A 406 -1.91 -7.57 -26.17
CA ASP A 406 -1.50 -6.45 -25.32
C ASP A 406 -0.90 -6.88 -23.97
N VAL A 407 -0.62 -8.19 -23.80
CA VAL A 407 -0.07 -8.70 -22.54
C VAL A 407 1.27 -8.04 -22.21
N GLN A 408 1.36 -7.46 -21.01
CA GLN A 408 2.62 -6.94 -20.48
C GLN A 408 3.41 -8.09 -19.84
N ILE A 409 4.64 -8.30 -20.29
CA ILE A 409 5.49 -9.37 -19.77
C ILE A 409 6.69 -8.76 -19.07
N PHE A 410 6.89 -9.14 -17.80
CA PHE A 410 8.09 -8.85 -17.03
C PHE A 410 9.01 -10.06 -17.09
N MET A 411 10.22 -9.86 -17.59
CA MET A 411 11.25 -10.88 -17.62
C MET A 411 12.01 -10.88 -16.29
N SER A 412 11.88 -11.94 -15.51
CA SER A 412 12.70 -12.07 -14.30
C SER A 412 14.05 -12.71 -14.62
N ILE A 413 15.08 -12.14 -14.00
CA ILE A 413 16.37 -12.80 -13.89
C ILE A 413 16.32 -13.59 -12.57
N PRO A 414 16.28 -14.93 -12.62
CA PRO A 414 16.09 -15.74 -11.41
C PRO A 414 17.20 -15.49 -10.39
N PRO A 415 16.92 -15.64 -9.09
CA PRO A 415 17.92 -15.43 -8.05
C PRO A 415 19.09 -16.41 -8.19
N THR A 416 20.29 -16.01 -7.77
CA THR A 416 21.40 -16.92 -7.64
C THR A 416 21.27 -17.79 -6.40
N LEU A 417 21.91 -18.97 -6.41
CA LEU A 417 22.01 -19.75 -5.19
C LEU A 417 23.03 -19.12 -4.24
N CYS A 418 22.72 -19.19 -2.94
CA CYS A 418 23.63 -18.87 -1.86
C CYS A 418 24.27 -20.14 -1.27
N TYR A 419 25.16 -19.97 -0.28
CA TYR A 419 25.72 -21.12 0.43
C TYR A 419 24.64 -22.10 0.87
N SER A 420 24.81 -23.39 0.56
CA SER A 420 23.89 -24.47 0.90
C SER A 420 24.68 -25.75 1.26
N THR A 421 24.17 -26.47 2.24
CA THR A 421 24.65 -27.84 2.55
C THR A 421 23.79 -28.92 1.86
N ILE A 422 22.73 -28.51 1.20
CA ILE A 422 21.76 -29.41 0.55
C ILE A 422 22.01 -29.49 -0.95
N TRP A 423 22.36 -28.36 -1.59
CA TRP A 423 22.49 -28.22 -3.03
C TRP A 423 23.95 -28.04 -3.47
N PRO A 424 24.34 -28.50 -4.64
CA PRO A 424 25.65 -28.17 -5.25
C PRO A 424 25.65 -26.70 -5.73
N TRP A 425 25.56 -25.78 -4.79
CA TRP A 425 25.22 -24.37 -5.01
C TRP A 425 26.25 -23.61 -5.85
N GLU A 426 27.55 -23.89 -5.71
CA GLU A 426 28.60 -23.19 -6.45
C GLU A 426 28.49 -23.37 -7.96
N GLU A 427 28.32 -24.61 -8.40
CA GLU A 427 28.16 -24.95 -9.81
C GLU A 427 26.84 -24.44 -10.36
N TRP A 428 25.77 -24.59 -9.58
CA TRP A 428 24.43 -24.12 -9.94
C TRP A 428 24.39 -22.59 -10.10
N ALA A 429 24.94 -21.85 -9.12
CA ALA A 429 25.07 -20.41 -9.18
C ALA A 429 25.90 -19.94 -10.37
N ALA A 430 27.03 -20.64 -10.64
CA ALA A 430 27.87 -20.33 -11.78
C ALA A 430 27.16 -20.53 -13.14
N ARG A 431 26.30 -21.54 -13.27
CA ARG A 431 25.50 -21.77 -14.48
C ARG A 431 24.42 -20.71 -14.65
N ILE A 432 23.74 -20.28 -13.57
CA ILE A 432 22.79 -19.16 -13.62
C ILE A 432 23.51 -17.90 -14.10
N GLU A 433 24.67 -17.59 -13.53
CA GLU A 433 25.46 -16.42 -13.90
C GLU A 433 25.88 -16.40 -15.35
N LYS A 434 26.43 -17.51 -15.83
CA LYS A 434 27.05 -17.58 -17.16
C LYS A 434 26.05 -17.74 -18.30
N HIS A 435 24.85 -18.26 -18.02
CA HIS A 435 23.91 -18.64 -19.08
C HIS A 435 22.57 -17.92 -18.88
N VAL A 436 21.76 -18.34 -17.93
CA VAL A 436 20.37 -17.89 -17.80
C VAL A 436 20.25 -16.39 -17.55
N SER A 437 21.12 -15.81 -16.68
CA SER A 437 21.07 -14.38 -16.41
C SER A 437 21.42 -13.53 -17.63
N ILE A 438 22.32 -14.03 -18.48
CA ILE A 438 22.72 -13.35 -19.72
C ILE A 438 21.60 -13.47 -20.75
N ILE A 439 21.15 -14.69 -21.04
CA ILE A 439 20.12 -14.95 -22.06
C ILE A 439 18.81 -14.21 -21.74
N ASN A 440 18.36 -14.22 -20.48
CA ASN A 440 17.13 -13.53 -20.11
C ASN A 440 17.26 -12.01 -20.27
N ARG A 441 18.43 -11.41 -19.98
CA ARG A 441 18.67 -9.97 -20.23
C ARG A 441 18.70 -9.65 -21.72
N GLU A 442 19.34 -10.48 -22.53
CA GLU A 442 19.37 -10.30 -23.97
C GLU A 442 17.98 -10.40 -24.58
N ILE A 443 17.17 -11.40 -24.18
CA ILE A 443 15.76 -11.52 -24.61
C ILE A 443 14.96 -10.29 -24.18
N ALA A 444 15.14 -9.84 -22.94
CA ALA A 444 14.42 -8.66 -22.45
C ALA A 444 14.78 -7.40 -23.24
N GLU A 445 16.07 -7.21 -23.59
CA GLU A 445 16.52 -6.10 -24.41
C GLU A 445 15.98 -6.19 -25.86
N GLU A 446 16.08 -7.37 -26.49
CA GLU A 446 15.62 -7.63 -27.85
C GLU A 446 14.10 -7.41 -28.00
N GLU A 447 13.33 -7.82 -26.99
CA GLU A 447 11.86 -7.77 -26.98
C GLU A 447 11.31 -6.51 -26.30
N GLY A 448 12.17 -5.65 -25.76
CA GLY A 448 11.76 -4.43 -25.03
C GLY A 448 10.99 -4.71 -23.75
N LEU A 449 11.32 -5.81 -23.03
CA LEU A 449 10.61 -6.21 -21.83
C LEU A 449 11.21 -5.56 -20.58
N PRO A 450 10.40 -5.10 -19.63
CA PRO A 450 10.89 -4.69 -18.31
C PRO A 450 11.48 -5.90 -17.56
N ILE A 451 12.56 -5.65 -16.82
CA ILE A 451 13.30 -6.68 -16.08
C ILE A 451 12.96 -6.62 -14.60
N VAL A 452 12.77 -7.80 -14.00
CA VAL A 452 12.74 -8.00 -12.53
C VAL A 452 14.05 -8.68 -12.13
N ASP A 453 15.05 -7.91 -11.69
CA ASP A 453 16.40 -8.40 -11.42
C ASP A 453 16.53 -9.00 -10.00
N MET A 454 16.11 -10.26 -9.86
CA MET A 454 16.29 -11.02 -8.63
C MET A 454 17.71 -11.55 -8.48
N TYR A 455 18.46 -11.72 -9.59
CA TYR A 455 19.84 -12.21 -9.56
C TYR A 455 20.78 -11.24 -8.83
N SER A 456 20.78 -9.97 -9.24
CA SER A 456 21.65 -8.97 -8.62
C SER A 456 21.28 -8.70 -7.17
N TRP A 457 19.99 -8.69 -6.88
CA TRP A 457 19.48 -8.49 -5.54
C TRP A 457 19.85 -9.64 -4.58
N SER A 458 19.67 -10.91 -4.98
CA SER A 458 19.90 -12.09 -4.13
C SER A 458 21.36 -12.24 -3.70
N LYS A 459 22.32 -11.72 -4.46
CA LYS A 459 23.75 -11.72 -4.09
C LYS A 459 24.02 -11.06 -2.71
N ASN A 460 23.20 -10.09 -2.34
CA ASN A 460 23.35 -9.33 -1.10
C ASN A 460 22.27 -9.66 -0.05
N HIS A 461 21.40 -10.65 -0.32
CA HIS A 461 20.24 -11.00 0.51
C HIS A 461 20.15 -12.51 0.74
N SER A 462 21.29 -13.13 1.05
CA SER A 462 21.36 -14.58 1.28
C SER A 462 20.50 -15.04 2.47
N GLU A 463 20.23 -14.17 3.43
CA GLU A 463 19.37 -14.42 4.58
C GLU A 463 17.93 -14.75 4.22
N VAL A 464 17.48 -14.33 3.04
CA VAL A 464 16.14 -14.63 2.51
C VAL A 464 15.99 -16.11 2.15
N PHE A 465 17.08 -16.77 1.76
CA PHE A 465 17.11 -18.13 1.21
C PHE A 465 17.66 -19.15 2.23
N LYS A 466 16.78 -19.70 3.06
CA LYS A 466 17.18 -20.55 4.19
C LYS A 466 17.92 -21.82 3.80
N ASP A 467 17.58 -22.44 2.70
CA ASP A 467 18.28 -23.62 2.15
C ASP A 467 19.32 -23.26 1.08
N GLY A 468 19.52 -21.97 0.85
CA GLY A 468 20.39 -21.40 -0.18
C GLY A 468 19.73 -21.25 -1.55
N LEU A 469 18.46 -21.65 -1.72
CA LEU A 469 17.72 -21.59 -2.98
C LEU A 469 16.32 -20.96 -2.83
N HIS A 470 15.57 -21.38 -1.80
CA HIS A 470 14.18 -21.00 -1.62
C HIS A 470 14.00 -20.02 -0.45
N PRO A 471 13.20 -18.98 -0.61
CA PRO A 471 12.70 -18.21 0.52
C PRO A 471 11.92 -19.10 1.50
N TYR A 472 11.73 -18.63 2.74
CA TYR A 472 11.01 -19.38 3.76
C TYR A 472 9.99 -18.46 4.46
N ASN A 473 8.72 -18.85 4.48
CA ASN A 473 7.64 -18.11 5.16
C ASN A 473 7.72 -16.59 4.96
N GLU A 474 8.01 -15.84 6.04
CA GLU A 474 8.09 -14.38 6.00
C GLU A 474 9.13 -13.84 5.02
N SER A 475 10.16 -14.61 4.67
CA SER A 475 11.13 -14.20 3.64
C SER A 475 10.49 -14.07 2.26
N TYR A 476 9.37 -14.76 1.99
CA TYR A 476 8.60 -14.56 0.76
C TYR A 476 7.99 -13.16 0.67
N LYS A 477 7.70 -12.52 1.81
CA LYS A 477 7.28 -11.13 1.82
C LYS A 477 8.38 -10.20 1.33
N VAL A 478 9.60 -10.37 1.86
CA VAL A 478 10.78 -9.58 1.43
C VAL A 478 11.08 -9.80 -0.06
N TYR A 479 10.92 -11.04 -0.53
CA TYR A 479 11.04 -11.36 -1.95
C TYR A 479 9.96 -10.65 -2.79
N ALA A 480 8.71 -10.65 -2.33
CA ALA A 480 7.60 -9.97 -2.99
C ALA A 480 7.76 -8.44 -3.00
N GLU A 481 8.26 -7.85 -1.92
CA GLU A 481 8.59 -6.42 -1.84
C GLU A 481 9.58 -6.04 -2.94
N ARG A 482 10.60 -6.87 -3.16
CA ARG A 482 11.55 -6.64 -4.25
C ARG A 482 10.90 -6.73 -5.63
N VAL A 483 10.07 -7.75 -5.88
CA VAL A 483 9.32 -7.87 -7.14
C VAL A 483 8.41 -6.66 -7.34
N TYR A 484 7.68 -6.27 -6.30
CA TYR A 484 6.78 -5.11 -6.34
C TYR A 484 7.53 -3.81 -6.67
N ASP A 485 8.67 -3.57 -6.04
CA ASP A 485 9.48 -2.37 -6.30
C ASP A 485 9.95 -2.26 -7.76
N GLU A 486 10.19 -3.38 -8.43
CA GLU A 486 10.58 -3.38 -9.84
C GLU A 486 9.40 -3.15 -10.80
N ILE A 487 8.17 -3.47 -10.39
CA ILE A 487 7.02 -3.42 -11.30
C ILE A 487 6.05 -2.26 -11.04
N LYS A 488 5.96 -1.74 -9.80
CA LYS A 488 4.91 -0.81 -9.33
C LYS A 488 4.72 0.44 -10.18
N ASP A 489 5.80 0.97 -10.74
CA ASP A 489 5.78 2.23 -11.51
C ASP A 489 5.52 2.01 -13.02
N VAL A 490 5.56 0.75 -13.49
CA VAL A 490 5.47 0.41 -14.91
C VAL A 490 4.39 -0.63 -15.22
N ILE A 491 3.83 -1.29 -14.20
CA ILE A 491 2.73 -2.24 -14.40
C ILE A 491 1.48 -1.50 -14.89
N ILE A 492 0.79 -2.10 -15.87
CA ILE A 492 -0.47 -1.56 -16.36
C ILE A 492 -1.47 -1.43 -15.22
N THR A 493 -2.23 -0.34 -15.21
CA THR A 493 -3.24 -0.06 -14.19
C THR A 493 -4.64 -0.33 -14.74
N ARG A 494 -5.61 -0.56 -13.84
CA ARG A 494 -7.02 -0.71 -14.22
C ARG A 494 -7.51 0.48 -15.05
N GLU A 495 -7.09 1.69 -14.74
CA GLU A 495 -7.47 2.89 -15.47
C GLU A 495 -6.98 2.88 -16.93
N SER A 496 -5.85 2.20 -17.22
CA SER A 496 -5.33 2.08 -18.57
C SER A 496 -6.19 1.19 -19.47
N PHE A 497 -6.98 0.27 -18.89
CA PHE A 497 -7.96 -0.54 -19.64
C PHE A 497 -9.28 0.18 -19.92
N MET A 498 -9.58 1.24 -19.19
CA MET A 498 -10.83 1.98 -19.31
C MET A 498 -10.76 3.08 -20.38
N LYS A 499 -9.59 3.27 -20.96
CA LYS A 499 -9.32 4.21 -22.07
C LYS A 499 -9.33 3.52 -23.42
#